data_305e8c737f4d146fb97658ac08aa6c1d
#
_entry.id   305e8c737f4d146fb97658ac08aa6c1d
#
_cell.length_a   1.000
_cell.length_b   1.000
_cell.length_c   1.000
_cell.angle_alpha   90.00
_cell.angle_beta   90.00
_cell.angle_gamma   90.00
#
_symmetry.space_group_name_H-M   'P 1'
#
loop_
_entity.id
_entity.type
_entity.pdbx_description
1 polymer ?
#
loop_
_entity_poly.entity_id
_entity_poly.type
_entity_poly.pdbx_seq_one_letter_code
_entity_poly.pdbx_strand_id
1 'polypeptide(L)'
;MHISPNDTNQYRYLTLENGLRVLVVQDRDAQKSAAALAVNVGHFDDPMDRQGLAHYLEHMLFLGTEKYPKVGEFQSYINQHGGSNNAWTGTEHTCYFFDVTPSAFEDSLDRFSQLFTAPLFNPEALDKERQAVESE
;
A
#
# COMPACT_ATOMS: atom_id res chain seq x y z
N MET A 1 -7.59 3.97 -23.20
CA MET A 1 -6.67 2.88 -22.84
C MET A 1 -6.51 1.99 -24.05
N HIS A 2 -5.28 1.70 -24.50
CA HIS A 2 -5.04 0.74 -25.57
C HIS A 2 -4.88 -0.65 -24.95
N ILE A 3 -5.79 -1.56 -25.33
CA ILE A 3 -5.77 -2.96 -24.90
C ILE A 3 -5.30 -3.79 -26.09
N SER A 4 -4.37 -4.72 -25.87
CA SER A 4 -3.92 -5.64 -26.93
C SER A 4 -5.09 -6.49 -27.46
N PRO A 5 -5.19 -6.75 -28.77
CA PRO A 5 -6.24 -7.63 -29.31
C PRO A 5 -6.19 -9.07 -28.76
N ASN A 6 -5.04 -9.48 -28.21
CA ASN A 6 -4.86 -10.80 -27.59
C ASN A 6 -5.10 -10.81 -26.08
N ASP A 7 -5.46 -9.67 -25.49
CA ASP A 7 -5.73 -9.54 -24.07
C ASP A 7 -7.20 -9.91 -23.80
N THR A 8 -7.41 -10.92 -22.99
CA THR A 8 -8.74 -11.44 -22.60
C THR A 8 -9.26 -10.87 -21.30
N ASN A 9 -8.48 -10.01 -20.62
CA ASN A 9 -8.84 -9.40 -19.35
C ASN A 9 -9.96 -8.37 -19.53
N GLN A 10 -10.73 -8.18 -18.47
CA GLN A 10 -11.74 -7.13 -18.41
C GLN A 10 -11.20 -5.96 -17.56
N TYR A 11 -11.41 -4.75 -18.06
CA TYR A 11 -10.89 -3.53 -17.46
C TYR A 11 -12.02 -2.57 -17.10
N ARG A 12 -11.96 -1.97 -15.92
CA ARG A 12 -12.86 -0.90 -15.51
C ARG A 12 -12.05 0.23 -14.89
N TYR A 13 -12.13 1.40 -15.48
CA TYR A 13 -11.56 2.63 -14.93
C TYR A 13 -12.66 3.47 -14.30
N LEU A 14 -12.40 4.00 -13.10
CA LEU A 14 -13.32 4.89 -12.40
C LEU A 14 -12.54 5.92 -11.58
N THR A 15 -13.19 7.04 -11.29
CA THR A 15 -12.70 8.04 -10.36
C THR A 15 -13.72 8.15 -9.23
N LEU A 16 -13.25 8.00 -7.99
CA LEU A 16 -14.09 8.12 -6.81
C LEU A 16 -14.38 9.61 -6.51
N GLU A 17 -15.37 9.88 -5.65
CA GLU A 17 -15.78 11.23 -5.28
C GLU A 17 -14.64 12.07 -4.68
N ASN A 18 -13.71 11.43 -3.98
CA ASN A 18 -12.50 12.06 -3.43
C ASN A 18 -11.36 12.28 -4.46
N GLY A 19 -11.60 11.97 -5.74
CA GLY A 19 -10.63 12.12 -6.82
C GLY A 19 -9.69 10.93 -7.00
N LEU A 20 -9.78 9.87 -6.18
CA LEU A 20 -8.96 8.67 -6.34
C LEU A 20 -9.28 7.97 -7.67
N ARG A 21 -8.27 7.80 -8.51
CA ARG A 21 -8.36 7.08 -9.78
C ARG A 21 -8.12 5.60 -9.56
N VAL A 22 -9.05 4.77 -10.00
CA VAL A 22 -9.01 3.32 -9.79
C VAL A 22 -9.08 2.60 -11.13
N LEU A 23 -8.18 1.66 -11.33
CA LEU A 23 -8.22 0.69 -12.41
C LEU A 23 -8.49 -0.70 -11.82
N VAL A 24 -9.63 -1.29 -12.17
CA VAL A 24 -9.97 -2.67 -11.80
C VAL A 24 -9.71 -3.56 -13.00
N VAL A 25 -9.00 -4.65 -12.78
CA VAL A 25 -8.68 -5.64 -13.81
C VAL A 25 -9.21 -7.00 -13.35
N GLN A 26 -10.01 -7.64 -14.18
CA GLN A 26 -10.43 -9.02 -13.97
C GLN A 26 -9.71 -9.94 -14.96
N ASP A 27 -8.88 -10.80 -14.39
CA ASP A 27 -8.21 -11.90 -15.08
C ASP A 27 -8.79 -13.23 -14.54
N ARG A 28 -9.37 -14.04 -15.44
CA ARG A 28 -10.01 -15.30 -15.05
C ARG A 28 -9.02 -16.42 -14.75
N ASP A 29 -7.80 -16.29 -15.24
CA ASP A 29 -6.73 -17.30 -15.11
C ASP A 29 -5.79 -16.96 -13.93
N ALA A 30 -5.99 -15.81 -13.26
CA ALA A 30 -5.16 -15.37 -12.17
C ALA A 30 -5.27 -16.32 -10.95
N GLN A 31 -4.11 -16.75 -10.46
CA GLN A 31 -3.98 -17.59 -9.26
C GLN A 31 -4.05 -16.78 -7.97
N LYS A 32 -3.75 -15.49 -8.04
CA LYS A 32 -3.74 -14.55 -6.93
C LYS A 32 -4.49 -13.27 -7.30
N SER A 33 -4.98 -12.58 -6.29
CA SER A 33 -5.47 -11.21 -6.40
C SER A 33 -4.44 -10.25 -5.83
N ALA A 34 -4.33 -9.06 -6.39
CA ALA A 34 -3.35 -8.07 -5.99
C ALA A 34 -3.96 -6.66 -6.02
N ALA A 35 -3.44 -5.78 -5.18
CA ALA A 35 -3.72 -4.35 -5.25
C ALA A 35 -2.44 -3.54 -5.07
N ALA A 36 -2.41 -2.36 -5.69
CA ALA A 36 -1.35 -1.38 -5.52
C ALA A 36 -1.95 0.03 -5.44
N LEU A 37 -1.35 0.88 -4.62
CA LEU A 37 -1.64 2.30 -4.51
C LEU A 37 -0.36 3.09 -4.74
N ALA A 38 -0.40 4.03 -5.69
CA ALA A 38 0.67 4.98 -5.94
C ALA A 38 0.25 6.38 -5.46
N VAL A 39 1.11 7.02 -4.69
CA VAL A 39 0.95 8.38 -4.19
C VAL A 39 2.01 9.25 -4.85
N ASN A 40 1.62 10.38 -5.45
CA ASN A 40 2.54 11.34 -6.09
C ASN A 40 3.26 12.21 -5.04
N VAL A 41 3.96 11.57 -4.14
CA VAL A 41 4.85 12.15 -3.14
C VAL A 41 6.06 11.26 -2.99
N GLY A 42 7.25 11.82 -3.04
CA GLY A 42 8.52 11.11 -2.89
C GLY A 42 9.58 11.99 -2.25
N HIS A 43 10.85 11.61 -2.38
CA HIS A 43 11.98 12.31 -1.74
C HIS A 43 12.09 13.79 -2.16
N PHE A 44 11.67 14.16 -3.37
CA PHE A 44 11.72 15.55 -3.84
C PHE A 44 10.68 16.46 -3.18
N ASP A 45 9.66 15.88 -2.55
CA ASP A 45 8.62 16.61 -1.82
C ASP A 45 8.99 16.82 -0.35
N ASP A 46 10.08 16.18 0.12
CA ASP A 46 10.53 16.32 1.50
C ASP A 46 10.96 17.76 1.81
N PRO A 47 10.58 18.31 2.97
CA PRO A 47 11.12 19.59 3.43
C PRO A 47 12.66 19.54 3.50
N MET A 48 13.32 20.64 3.13
CA MET A 48 14.79 20.72 3.07
C MET A 48 15.46 20.42 4.41
N ASP A 49 14.80 20.69 5.52
CA ASP A 49 15.25 20.44 6.89
C ASP A 49 14.81 19.07 7.44
N ARG A 50 14.09 18.28 6.65
CA ARG A 50 13.53 16.96 7.05
C ARG A 50 13.55 15.97 5.90
N GLN A 51 14.72 15.71 5.35
CA GLN A 51 14.89 14.72 4.29
C GLN A 51 14.63 13.30 4.83
N GLY A 52 13.98 12.46 4.00
CA GLY A 52 13.56 11.11 4.35
C GLY A 52 12.15 11.03 4.97
N LEU A 53 11.39 12.13 5.01
CA LEU A 53 10.05 12.14 5.60
C LEU A 53 9.06 11.25 4.85
N ALA A 54 9.11 11.24 3.52
CA ALA A 54 8.25 10.38 2.70
C ALA A 54 8.54 8.89 2.95
N HIS A 55 9.81 8.50 3.01
CA HIS A 55 10.24 7.14 3.34
C HIS A 55 9.87 6.75 4.77
N TYR A 56 10.06 7.65 5.72
CA TYR A 56 9.63 7.42 7.09
C TYR A 56 8.12 7.22 7.22
N LEU A 57 7.31 8.01 6.49
CA LEU A 57 5.87 7.82 6.46
C LEU A 57 5.49 6.45 5.88
N GLU A 58 6.20 5.99 4.85
CA GLU A 58 6.01 4.66 4.28
C GLU A 58 6.08 3.58 5.36
N HIS A 59 7.14 3.56 6.16
CA HIS A 59 7.31 2.63 7.27
C HIS A 59 6.20 2.76 8.32
N MET A 60 5.86 4.00 8.67
CA MET A 60 4.88 4.30 9.72
C MET A 60 3.48 3.77 9.43
N LEU A 61 3.07 3.73 8.16
CA LEU A 61 1.73 3.26 7.79
C LEU A 61 1.50 1.78 8.13
N PHE A 62 2.56 0.98 8.22
CA PHE A 62 2.47 -0.45 8.56
C PHE A 62 2.41 -0.74 10.07
N LEU A 63 2.49 0.28 10.93
CA LEU A 63 2.59 0.11 12.38
C LEU A 63 1.24 0.04 13.11
N GLY A 64 0.16 -0.17 12.39
CA GLY A 64 -1.19 -0.34 12.93
C GLY A 64 -2.14 0.77 12.52
N THR A 65 -3.42 0.42 12.51
CA THR A 65 -4.53 1.30 12.14
C THR A 65 -5.60 1.28 13.22
N GLU A 66 -6.54 2.21 13.21
CA GLU A 66 -7.64 2.22 14.21
C GLU A 66 -8.41 0.91 14.22
N LYS A 67 -8.72 0.36 13.05
CA LYS A 67 -9.47 -0.91 12.92
C LYS A 67 -8.62 -2.13 13.22
N TYR A 68 -7.33 -2.09 12.90
CA TYR A 68 -6.36 -3.17 13.08
C TYR A 68 -5.12 -2.66 13.84
N PRO A 69 -5.23 -2.48 15.17
CA PRO A 69 -4.21 -1.73 15.93
C PRO A 69 -2.92 -2.49 16.19
N LYS A 70 -2.91 -3.80 15.98
CA LYS A 70 -1.72 -4.62 16.24
C LYS A 70 -0.65 -4.37 15.18
N VAL A 71 0.56 -3.98 15.62
CA VAL A 71 1.73 -3.84 14.75
C VAL A 71 2.01 -5.16 14.02
N GLY A 72 2.23 -5.08 12.71
CA GLY A 72 2.47 -6.26 11.85
C GLY A 72 1.23 -7.09 11.53
N GLU A 73 0.02 -6.64 11.90
CA GLU A 73 -1.21 -7.37 11.63
C GLU A 73 -1.47 -7.52 10.13
N PHE A 74 -1.30 -6.44 9.36
CA PHE A 74 -1.47 -6.47 7.92
C PHE A 74 -0.53 -7.50 7.25
N GLN A 75 0.77 -7.41 7.53
CA GLN A 75 1.77 -8.35 7.00
C GLN A 75 1.47 -9.79 7.41
N SER A 76 1.10 -9.99 8.68
CA SER A 76 0.74 -11.34 9.18
C SER A 76 -0.47 -11.90 8.45
N TYR A 77 -1.52 -11.10 8.24
CA TYR A 77 -2.72 -11.51 7.52
C TYR A 77 -2.39 -11.91 6.07
N ILE A 78 -1.67 -11.07 5.35
CA ILE A 78 -1.25 -11.34 3.97
C ILE A 78 -0.44 -12.64 3.89
N ASN A 79 0.56 -12.81 4.76
CA ASN A 79 1.41 -14.00 4.77
C ASN A 79 0.64 -15.29 5.09
N GLN A 80 -0.32 -15.23 6.04
CA GLN A 80 -1.17 -16.38 6.40
C GLN A 80 -2.07 -16.84 5.24
N HIS A 81 -2.37 -15.93 4.29
CA HIS A 81 -3.20 -16.22 3.13
C HIS A 81 -2.38 -16.36 1.84
N GLY A 82 -1.12 -16.79 1.96
CA GLY A 82 -0.25 -17.14 0.84
C GLY A 82 0.18 -15.94 -0.02
N GLY A 83 0.15 -14.76 0.54
CA GLY A 83 0.51 -13.52 -0.13
C GLY A 83 1.85 -12.93 0.29
N SER A 84 2.17 -11.82 -0.33
CA SER A 84 3.29 -10.95 0.01
C SER A 84 2.85 -9.49 -0.06
N ASN A 85 3.57 -8.62 0.61
CA ASN A 85 3.36 -7.18 0.56
C ASN A 85 4.70 -6.46 0.62
N ASN A 86 4.74 -5.28 0.07
CA ASN A 86 5.88 -4.39 0.18
C ASN A 86 5.46 -2.94 -0.15
N ALA A 87 6.38 -2.02 0.04
CA ALA A 87 6.28 -0.65 -0.42
C ALA A 87 7.66 -0.16 -0.86
N TRP A 88 7.71 0.97 -1.52
CA TRP A 88 8.95 1.68 -1.85
C TRP A 88 8.67 3.17 -2.05
N THR A 89 9.63 3.98 -1.66
CA THR A 89 9.62 5.44 -1.85
C THR A 89 10.68 5.81 -2.89
N GLY A 90 10.23 6.41 -3.98
CA GLY A 90 11.09 6.96 -5.01
C GLY A 90 11.26 8.47 -4.89
N THR A 91 11.85 9.09 -5.91
CA THR A 91 12.07 10.55 -5.94
C THR A 91 10.79 11.34 -6.04
N GLU A 92 9.80 10.89 -6.81
CA GLU A 92 8.57 11.62 -7.13
C GLU A 92 7.29 10.91 -6.65
N HIS A 93 7.36 9.64 -6.25
CA HIS A 93 6.19 8.90 -5.79
C HIS A 93 6.56 7.76 -4.85
N THR A 94 5.58 7.35 -4.04
CA THR A 94 5.63 6.20 -3.14
C THR A 94 4.58 5.19 -3.58
N CYS A 95 4.92 3.91 -3.60
CA CYS A 95 4.04 2.83 -4.02
C CYS A 95 3.92 1.78 -2.92
N TYR A 96 2.70 1.36 -2.64
CA TYR A 96 2.33 0.30 -1.70
C TYR A 96 1.62 -0.80 -2.46
N PHE A 97 1.89 -2.06 -2.17
CA PHE A 97 1.24 -3.17 -2.88
C PHE A 97 1.23 -4.46 -2.08
N PHE A 98 0.29 -5.32 -2.42
CA PHE A 98 0.20 -6.67 -1.91
C PHE A 98 -0.39 -7.62 -2.94
N ASP A 99 -0.13 -8.91 -2.78
CA ASP A 99 -0.86 -10.01 -3.40
C ASP A 99 -1.35 -10.99 -2.33
N VAL A 100 -2.38 -11.77 -2.64
CA VAL A 100 -3.00 -12.72 -1.70
C VAL A 100 -3.84 -13.74 -2.47
N THR A 101 -4.22 -14.84 -1.83
CA THR A 101 -5.22 -15.76 -2.41
C THR A 101 -6.54 -15.01 -2.68
N PRO A 102 -7.26 -15.33 -3.79
CA PRO A 102 -8.48 -14.60 -4.16
C PRO A 102 -9.55 -14.54 -3.06
N SER A 103 -9.69 -15.61 -2.27
CA SER A 103 -10.67 -15.68 -1.18
C SER A 103 -10.41 -14.72 -0.03
N ALA A 104 -9.18 -14.26 0.13
CA ALA A 104 -8.80 -13.31 1.18
C ALA A 104 -8.64 -11.85 0.67
N PHE A 105 -8.93 -11.61 -0.62
CA PHE A 105 -8.66 -10.31 -1.23
C PHE A 105 -9.47 -9.17 -0.63
N GLU A 106 -10.76 -9.35 -0.39
CA GLU A 106 -11.65 -8.32 0.16
C GLU A 106 -11.20 -7.88 1.55
N ASP A 107 -10.94 -8.84 2.44
CA ASP A 107 -10.45 -8.56 3.79
C ASP A 107 -9.04 -7.95 3.81
N SER A 108 -8.20 -8.32 2.83
CA SER A 108 -6.88 -7.71 2.64
C SER A 108 -6.98 -6.27 2.14
N LEU A 109 -7.90 -6.00 1.21
CA LEU A 109 -8.13 -4.67 0.66
C LEU A 109 -8.71 -3.72 1.71
N ASP A 110 -9.59 -4.21 2.59
CA ASP A 110 -10.08 -3.44 3.73
C ASP A 110 -8.92 -3.04 4.65
N ARG A 111 -8.05 -3.98 5.05
CA ARG A 111 -6.84 -3.68 5.84
C ARG A 111 -5.91 -2.70 5.15
N PHE A 112 -5.67 -2.91 3.88
CA PHE A 112 -4.82 -2.04 3.06
C PHE A 112 -5.35 -0.61 3.00
N SER A 113 -6.65 -0.43 2.82
CA SER A 113 -7.28 0.89 2.81
C SER A 113 -7.13 1.64 4.13
N GLN A 114 -7.16 0.92 5.26
CA GLN A 114 -6.99 1.51 6.60
C GLN A 114 -5.59 2.12 6.81
N LEU A 115 -4.55 1.61 6.14
CA LEU A 115 -3.20 2.19 6.21
C LEU A 115 -3.20 3.67 5.80
N PHE A 116 -4.07 4.06 4.86
CA PHE A 116 -4.12 5.41 4.30
C PHE A 116 -5.20 6.30 4.91
N THR A 117 -6.20 5.70 5.54
CA THR A 117 -7.36 6.43 6.05
C THR A 117 -7.35 6.64 7.57
N ALA A 118 -6.76 5.71 8.31
CA ALA A 118 -6.77 5.72 9.77
C ALA A 118 -5.50 5.10 10.41
N PRO A 119 -4.28 5.50 10.01
CA PRO A 119 -3.07 5.05 10.66
C PRO A 119 -2.97 5.59 12.10
N LEU A 120 -2.45 4.77 13.03
CA LEU A 120 -2.38 5.16 14.46
C LEU A 120 -1.22 6.09 14.81
N PHE A 121 -0.10 6.04 14.09
CA PHE A 121 1.11 6.81 14.41
C PHE A 121 1.52 6.72 15.88
N ASN A 122 1.62 5.48 16.41
CA ASN A 122 1.96 5.24 17.81
C ASN A 122 3.32 5.85 18.17
N PRO A 123 3.41 6.77 19.19
CA PRO A 123 4.65 7.42 19.56
C PRO A 123 5.80 6.48 19.97
N GLU A 124 5.48 5.35 20.62
CA GLU A 124 6.51 4.37 21.00
C GLU A 124 7.13 3.64 19.79
N ALA A 125 6.36 3.47 18.72
CA ALA A 125 6.83 2.89 17.48
C ALA A 125 7.60 3.90 16.63
N LEU A 126 7.24 5.19 16.70
CA LEU A 126 7.88 6.28 15.95
C LEU A 126 9.40 6.33 16.15
N ASP A 127 9.86 6.29 17.38
CA ASP A 127 11.30 6.41 17.68
C ASP A 127 12.11 5.19 17.21
N LYS A 128 11.53 4.00 17.30
CA LYS A 128 12.19 2.77 16.79
C LYS A 128 12.30 2.78 15.29
N GLU A 129 11.21 3.16 14.62
CA GLU A 129 11.16 3.18 13.16
C GLU A 129 12.06 4.28 12.58
N ARG A 130 12.15 5.44 13.24
CA ARG A 130 13.09 6.48 12.85
C ARG A 130 14.55 5.97 12.84
N GLN A 131 14.96 5.21 13.85
CA GLN A 131 16.29 4.61 13.91
C GLN A 131 16.52 3.57 12.79
N ALA A 132 15.49 2.82 12.41
CA ALA A 132 15.56 1.88 11.30
C ALA A 132 15.79 2.61 9.97
N VAL A 133 14.97 3.62 9.67
CA VAL A 133 15.07 4.43 8.44
C VAL A 133 16.39 5.21 8.37
N GLU A 134 16.90 5.74 9.48
CA GLU A 134 18.21 6.42 9.52
C GLU A 134 19.39 5.48 9.23
N SER A 135 19.19 4.16 9.33
CA SER A 135 20.21 3.15 9.07
C SER A 135 20.21 2.58 7.65
N GLU A 136 19.18 2.87 6.86
CA GLU A 136 19.04 2.48 5.46
C GLU A 136 19.67 3.50 4.50
#